data_30842d7082bc2e97c1da0dbce4a4fd63
#
_entry.id   30842d7082bc2e97c1da0dbce4a4fd63
#
_cell.length_a   1.000
_cell.length_b   1.000
_cell.length_c   1.000
_cell.angle_alpha   90.00
_cell.angle_beta   90.00
_cell.angle_gamma   90.00
#
_symmetry.space_group_name_H-M   'P 1'
#
loop_
_entity.id
_entity.type
_entity.pdbx_description
1 polymer ?
#
loop_
_entity_poly.entity_id
_entity_poly.type
_entity_poly.pdbx_seq_one_letter_code
_entity_poly.pdbx_strand_id
1 'polypeptide(L)'
;MGDIILTSDNKYLIDAVDGNLPIVTYEKQKAKEQRVNPTNFAAMDVKSFDTKIGSITNLASSLISMLSDFPQDSKEYKEIRKRIDLLRFFQGNEIDKTKGIVSIPPPSYWNKKQKYIQIPENSTNEEIEKITKQNEQIFFNNKICACTKPYFFGYVYDREMKKYKEYKKDFNRSAEDFFGKKLSDILNSSNCTEKEKELKNNYYKYMPLRRNNSIMNILAYYVEDMEFDNKWKKKREPFDYHVLMKDESYIPTDSNIKSLREKAKCFFKEYQNITVMESQFESFSGDDYQYENTYKYLYELFSKDIYSVISNEEELCDCMIYVLYNYFKTYSKDVLWNLFGEQIVKNLKCKTDKFCYVCEAEDGIEYLGKKYKLVEVDIDAVTI
;
A
#
# COMPACT_ATOMS: atom_id res chain seq x y z
N MET A 1 21.11 8.10 -1.28
CA MET A 1 19.65 8.24 -1.52
C MET A 1 19.36 9.71 -1.58
N GLY A 2 18.76 10.19 -2.67
CA GLY A 2 18.35 11.58 -2.80
C GLY A 2 17.00 11.78 -2.12
N ASP A 3 16.91 12.77 -1.24
CA ASP A 3 15.64 13.17 -0.64
C ASP A 3 14.85 13.99 -1.67
N ILE A 4 13.57 13.69 -1.81
CA ILE A 4 12.66 14.48 -2.65
C ILE A 4 12.04 15.56 -1.79
N ILE A 5 12.23 16.82 -2.16
CA ILE A 5 11.63 17.97 -1.49
C ILE A 5 10.48 18.48 -2.37
N LEU A 6 9.30 18.56 -1.77
CA LEU A 6 8.15 19.21 -2.37
C LEU A 6 7.99 20.60 -1.75
N THR A 7 7.97 21.64 -2.58
CA THR A 7 7.67 23.00 -2.17
C THR A 7 6.31 23.42 -2.70
N SER A 8 5.58 24.24 -1.95
CA SER A 8 4.29 24.79 -2.36
C SER A 8 4.15 26.21 -1.86
N ASP A 9 3.61 27.08 -2.71
CA ASP A 9 3.18 28.44 -2.39
C ASP A 9 1.66 28.53 -2.16
N ASN A 10 0.96 27.41 -2.16
CA ASN A 10 -0.47 27.36 -1.92
C ASN A 10 -0.78 27.81 -0.49
N LYS A 11 -1.50 28.94 -0.36
CA LYS A 11 -1.84 29.54 0.93
C LYS A 11 -2.53 28.56 1.87
N TYR A 12 -3.44 27.74 1.39
CA TYR A 12 -4.18 26.79 2.22
C TYR A 12 -3.28 25.68 2.78
N LEU A 13 -2.26 25.26 2.02
CA LEU A 13 -1.26 24.30 2.51
C LEU A 13 -0.33 24.95 3.54
N ILE A 14 0.09 26.20 3.29
CA ILE A 14 0.96 26.95 4.21
C ILE A 14 0.22 27.23 5.54
N ASP A 15 -1.02 27.68 5.47
CA ASP A 15 -1.86 27.96 6.64
C ASP A 15 -2.18 26.69 7.45
N ALA A 16 -2.17 25.51 6.81
CA ALA A 16 -2.39 24.23 7.47
C ALA A 16 -1.14 23.67 8.18
N VAL A 17 0.04 24.27 7.97
CA VAL A 17 1.27 23.85 8.65
C VAL A 17 1.25 24.38 10.08
N ASP A 18 1.17 23.46 11.05
CA ASP A 18 1.31 23.80 12.46
C ASP A 18 2.80 23.90 12.82
N GLY A 19 3.32 25.12 12.87
CA GLY A 19 4.72 25.42 13.22
C GLY A 19 5.11 25.02 14.64
N ASN A 20 4.13 24.69 15.50
CA ASN A 20 4.36 24.28 16.87
C ASN A 20 4.36 22.76 17.06
N LEU A 21 4.22 21.99 15.98
CA LEU A 21 4.32 20.52 16.09
C LEU A 21 5.71 20.13 16.59
N PRO A 22 5.80 19.34 17.67
CA PRO A 22 7.08 18.88 18.15
C PRO A 22 7.75 18.00 17.08
N ILE A 23 9.03 18.26 16.84
CA ILE A 23 9.82 17.37 15.99
C ILE A 23 9.97 16.05 16.73
N VAL A 24 9.43 14.99 16.16
CA VAL A 24 9.60 13.64 16.70
C VAL A 24 11.03 13.19 16.36
N THR A 25 11.89 13.17 17.35
CA THR A 25 13.23 12.61 17.23
C THR A 25 13.32 11.27 17.97
N TYR A 26 14.12 10.36 17.46
CA TYR A 26 14.43 9.10 18.13
C TYR A 26 15.94 9.04 18.38
N GLU A 27 16.35 8.34 19.43
CA GLU A 27 17.76 8.11 19.68
C GLU A 27 18.39 7.35 18.51
N LYS A 28 19.46 7.90 17.96
CA LYS A 28 20.25 7.22 16.94
C LYS A 28 20.87 5.96 17.56
N GLN A 29 20.34 4.81 17.18
CA GLN A 29 20.97 3.56 17.53
C GLN A 29 22.23 3.38 16.70
N LYS A 30 23.32 2.93 17.34
CA LYS A 30 24.53 2.55 16.59
C LYS A 30 24.19 1.34 15.72
N ALA A 31 24.35 1.49 14.41
CA ALA A 31 24.24 0.37 13.49
C ALA A 31 25.29 -0.69 13.88
N LYS A 32 24.87 -1.97 13.82
CA LYS A 32 25.84 -3.05 13.98
C LYS A 32 26.72 -3.10 12.74
N GLU A 33 28.00 -2.96 12.93
CA GLU A 33 28.98 -3.16 11.86
C GLU A 33 28.88 -4.61 11.35
N GLN A 34 28.67 -4.77 10.06
CA GLN A 34 28.62 -6.09 9.41
C GLN A 34 29.57 -6.08 8.21
N ARG A 35 30.25 -7.20 7.99
CA ARG A 35 31.03 -7.39 6.78
C ARG A 35 30.11 -7.36 5.56
N VAL A 36 30.50 -6.58 4.55
CA VAL A 36 29.84 -6.59 3.26
C VAL A 36 30.15 -7.94 2.57
N ASN A 37 29.18 -8.81 2.53
CA ASN A 37 29.22 -10.07 1.79
C ASN A 37 27.83 -10.33 1.16
N PRO A 38 27.73 -11.21 0.17
CA PRO A 38 26.46 -11.47 -0.54
C PRO A 38 25.31 -11.87 0.40
N THR A 39 25.59 -12.66 1.43
CA THR A 39 24.60 -13.13 2.41
C THR A 39 24.05 -11.97 3.27
N ASN A 40 24.92 -11.11 3.77
CA ASN A 40 24.51 -9.96 4.56
C ASN A 40 23.80 -8.91 3.70
N PHE A 41 24.20 -8.79 2.43
CA PHE A 41 23.55 -7.91 1.47
C PHE A 41 22.11 -8.38 1.17
N ALA A 42 21.95 -9.67 0.86
CA ALA A 42 20.63 -10.28 0.66
C ALA A 42 19.73 -10.16 1.90
N ALA A 43 20.28 -10.39 3.11
CA ALA A 43 19.55 -10.22 4.36
C ALA A 43 19.10 -8.78 4.60
N MET A 44 19.86 -7.79 4.16
CA MET A 44 19.46 -6.38 4.21
C MET A 44 18.38 -6.07 3.19
N ASP A 45 18.46 -6.62 1.98
CA ASP A 45 17.44 -6.45 0.95
C ASP A 45 16.09 -7.02 1.41
N VAL A 46 16.07 -8.25 1.93
CA VAL A 46 14.86 -8.87 2.49
C VAL A 46 14.25 -7.99 3.59
N LYS A 47 15.07 -7.45 4.51
CA LYS A 47 14.60 -6.50 5.54
C LYS A 47 14.03 -5.21 4.95
N SER A 48 14.52 -4.75 3.80
CA SER A 48 14.03 -3.53 3.15
C SER A 48 12.70 -3.75 2.44
N PHE A 49 12.43 -4.95 1.94
CA PHE A 49 11.15 -5.31 1.30
C PHE A 49 10.02 -5.58 2.30
N ASP A 50 10.32 -6.11 3.50
CA ASP A 50 9.31 -6.31 4.57
C ASP A 50 9.03 -4.99 5.32
N THR A 51 8.59 -3.96 4.60
CA THR A 51 8.25 -2.68 5.21
C THR A 51 6.77 -2.59 5.56
N LYS A 52 6.50 -2.26 6.84
CA LYS A 52 5.13 -2.05 7.35
C LYS A 52 4.67 -0.59 7.26
N ILE A 53 5.38 0.25 6.50
CA ILE A 53 5.08 1.69 6.34
C ILE A 53 3.62 1.89 5.93
N GLY A 54 3.15 1.15 4.91
CA GLY A 54 1.77 1.26 4.44
C GLY A 54 0.72 0.91 5.50
N SER A 55 0.97 -0.11 6.33
CA SER A 55 0.05 -0.49 7.41
C SER A 55 -0.01 0.56 8.52
N ILE A 56 1.14 1.15 8.87
CA ILE A 56 1.25 2.23 9.87
C ILE A 56 0.54 3.49 9.36
N THR A 57 0.76 3.87 8.11
CA THR A 57 0.12 5.02 7.46
C THR A 57 -1.40 4.84 7.37
N ASN A 58 -1.87 3.65 7.00
CA ASN A 58 -3.30 3.34 6.94
C ASN A 58 -3.95 3.39 8.32
N LEU A 59 -3.25 2.94 9.36
CA LEU A 59 -3.71 3.06 10.74
C LEU A 59 -3.80 4.52 11.18
N ALA A 60 -2.79 5.33 10.88
CA ALA A 60 -2.80 6.77 11.16
C ALA A 60 -3.98 7.47 10.46
N SER A 61 -4.21 7.22 9.18
CA SER A 61 -5.34 7.75 8.43
C SER A 61 -6.69 7.34 9.02
N SER A 62 -6.79 6.10 9.51
CA SER A 62 -8.01 5.60 10.16
C SER A 62 -8.27 6.29 11.49
N LEU A 63 -7.23 6.54 12.30
CA LEU A 63 -7.33 7.26 13.57
C LEU A 63 -7.62 8.75 13.34
N ILE A 64 -7.03 9.39 12.34
CA ILE A 64 -7.33 10.77 11.96
C ILE A 64 -8.82 10.90 11.59
N SER A 65 -9.35 9.99 10.80
CA SER A 65 -10.78 9.97 10.48
C SER A 65 -11.66 9.78 11.72
N MET A 66 -11.21 8.99 12.70
CA MET A 66 -11.97 8.76 13.95
C MET A 66 -12.07 10.00 14.84
N LEU A 67 -11.16 10.96 14.73
CA LEU A 67 -11.22 12.17 15.55
C LEU A 67 -12.56 12.90 15.42
N SER A 68 -13.21 12.86 14.24
CA SER A 68 -14.51 13.48 14.02
C SER A 68 -15.66 12.82 14.77
N ASP A 69 -15.46 11.63 15.33
CA ASP A 69 -16.49 10.91 16.10
C ASP A 69 -16.51 11.35 17.58
N PHE A 70 -15.54 12.14 18.03
CA PHE A 70 -15.36 12.52 19.42
C PHE A 70 -15.20 14.02 19.60
N PRO A 71 -15.80 14.62 20.68
CA PRO A 71 -15.54 16.01 21.03
C PRO A 71 -14.06 16.25 21.34
N GLN A 72 -13.52 17.40 20.95
CA GLN A 72 -12.09 17.74 21.10
C GLN A 72 -11.58 17.64 22.55
N ASP A 73 -12.44 17.93 23.54
CA ASP A 73 -12.08 17.87 24.96
C ASP A 73 -12.19 16.48 25.59
N SER A 74 -12.72 15.52 24.85
CA SER A 74 -12.92 14.16 25.35
C SER A 74 -11.61 13.41 25.58
N LYS A 75 -11.62 12.43 26.50
CA LYS A 75 -10.49 11.55 26.75
C LYS A 75 -10.14 10.73 25.51
N GLU A 76 -11.16 10.33 24.76
CA GLU A 76 -11.02 9.58 23.51
C GLU A 76 -10.25 10.37 22.45
N TYR A 77 -10.65 11.63 22.24
CA TYR A 77 -9.99 12.49 21.26
C TYR A 77 -8.50 12.70 21.62
N LYS A 78 -8.22 13.03 22.89
CA LYS A 78 -6.84 13.24 23.36
C LYS A 78 -5.97 12.00 23.20
N GLU A 79 -6.51 10.83 23.52
CA GLU A 79 -5.77 9.57 23.37
C GLU A 79 -5.55 9.22 21.88
N ILE A 80 -6.56 9.45 21.01
CA ILE A 80 -6.39 9.25 19.57
C ILE A 80 -5.31 10.18 19.00
N ARG A 81 -5.30 11.46 19.38
CA ARG A 81 -4.25 12.40 19.01
C ARG A 81 -2.85 11.90 19.39
N LYS A 82 -2.70 11.47 20.63
CA LYS A 82 -1.45 10.88 21.13
C LYS A 82 -1.03 9.65 20.30
N ARG A 83 -1.96 8.78 19.95
CA ARG A 83 -1.67 7.62 19.08
C ARG A 83 -1.22 8.03 17.68
N ILE A 84 -1.84 9.06 17.10
CA ILE A 84 -1.43 9.61 15.80
C ILE A 84 0.01 10.15 15.87
N ASP A 85 0.37 10.87 16.90
CA ASP A 85 1.72 11.41 17.08
C ASP A 85 2.75 10.26 17.27
N LEU A 86 2.42 9.24 18.03
CA LEU A 86 3.25 8.05 18.17
C LEU A 86 3.39 7.25 16.87
N LEU A 87 2.36 7.24 16.01
CA LEU A 87 2.45 6.57 14.71
C LEU A 87 3.47 7.23 13.78
N ARG A 88 3.70 8.54 13.89
CA ARG A 88 4.80 9.22 13.17
C ARG A 88 6.15 8.68 13.60
N PHE A 89 6.33 8.43 14.90
CA PHE A 89 7.55 7.81 15.43
C PHE A 89 7.73 6.38 14.91
N PHE A 90 6.68 5.55 14.95
CA PHE A 90 6.75 4.19 14.40
C PHE A 90 7.04 4.18 12.91
N GLN A 91 6.44 5.12 12.16
CA GLN A 91 6.66 5.26 10.72
C GLN A 91 8.12 5.65 10.43
N GLY A 92 8.68 6.62 11.16
CA GLY A 92 10.07 7.03 11.02
C GLY A 92 11.03 5.87 11.29
N ASN A 93 10.82 5.09 12.35
CA ASN A 93 11.60 3.91 12.65
C ASN A 93 11.52 2.84 11.56
N GLU A 94 10.32 2.64 10.99
CA GLU A 94 10.13 1.68 9.92
C GLU A 94 10.81 2.11 8.61
N ILE A 95 10.81 3.41 8.30
CA ILE A 95 11.54 3.98 7.15
C ILE A 95 13.06 3.79 7.34
N ASP A 96 13.56 4.06 8.54
CA ASP A 96 14.97 3.99 8.86
C ASP A 96 15.48 2.59 9.28
N LYS A 97 14.60 1.58 9.22
CA LYS A 97 14.93 0.17 9.49
C LYS A 97 16.11 -0.33 8.64
N THR A 98 16.18 0.12 7.39
CA THR A 98 17.31 -0.18 6.48
C THR A 98 18.64 0.42 6.94
N LYS A 99 18.60 1.48 7.77
CA LYS A 99 19.77 2.11 8.39
C LYS A 99 20.17 1.45 9.72
N GLY A 100 19.57 0.30 10.07
CA GLY A 100 19.88 -0.44 11.30
C GLY A 100 19.06 -0.03 12.52
N ILE A 101 18.04 0.82 12.37
CA ILE A 101 17.12 1.20 13.45
C ILE A 101 16.16 0.04 13.75
N VAL A 102 15.93 -0.22 15.04
CA VAL A 102 14.96 -1.22 15.46
C VAL A 102 13.56 -0.66 15.27
N SER A 103 12.78 -1.25 14.38
CA SER A 103 11.37 -0.93 14.20
C SER A 103 10.52 -1.80 15.12
N ILE A 104 9.69 -1.16 15.93
CA ILE A 104 8.71 -1.82 16.79
C ILE A 104 7.33 -1.54 16.20
N PRO A 105 6.48 -2.56 15.99
CA PRO A 105 5.15 -2.33 15.45
C PRO A 105 4.25 -1.61 16.46
N PRO A 106 3.28 -0.80 16.00
CA PRO A 106 2.27 -0.23 16.87
C PRO A 106 1.50 -1.30 17.64
N PRO A 107 1.03 -1.01 18.87
CA PRO A 107 0.24 -1.95 19.66
C PRO A 107 -0.98 -2.48 18.89
N SER A 108 -1.17 -3.79 18.86
CA SER A 108 -2.22 -4.44 18.07
C SER A 108 -3.64 -4.00 18.46
N TYR A 109 -3.86 -3.58 19.72
CA TYR A 109 -5.16 -3.11 20.18
C TYR A 109 -5.56 -1.72 19.63
N TRP A 110 -4.70 -1.06 18.86
CA TRP A 110 -5.06 0.18 18.16
C TRP A 110 -5.92 -0.08 16.92
N ASN A 111 -5.77 -1.25 16.30
CA ASN A 111 -6.50 -1.65 15.09
C ASN A 111 -7.27 -2.97 15.21
N LYS A 112 -7.17 -3.65 16.36
CA LYS A 112 -7.85 -4.91 16.64
C LYS A 112 -8.48 -4.89 18.01
N LYS A 113 -9.79 -5.17 18.07
CA LYS A 113 -10.50 -5.22 19.36
C LYS A 113 -9.96 -6.33 20.24
N GLN A 114 -9.82 -6.01 21.53
CA GLN A 114 -9.41 -6.94 22.57
C GLN A 114 -10.63 -7.67 23.13
N LYS A 115 -10.46 -8.93 23.51
CA LYS A 115 -11.46 -9.68 24.28
C LYS A 115 -11.38 -9.28 25.73
N TYR A 116 -12.53 -9.24 26.40
CA TYR A 116 -12.60 -9.05 27.86
C TYR A 116 -12.01 -10.25 28.58
N ILE A 117 -11.37 -9.99 29.71
CA ILE A 117 -10.84 -11.02 30.61
C ILE A 117 -12.01 -11.55 31.43
N GLN A 118 -12.20 -12.87 31.36
CA GLN A 118 -13.21 -13.53 32.21
C GLN A 118 -12.69 -13.60 33.64
N ILE A 119 -13.57 -13.35 34.59
CA ILE A 119 -13.27 -13.47 36.03
C ILE A 119 -13.45 -14.95 36.40
N PRO A 120 -12.39 -15.66 36.86
CA PRO A 120 -12.52 -17.04 37.31
C PRO A 120 -13.43 -17.14 38.53
N GLU A 121 -14.19 -18.25 38.68
CA GLU A 121 -15.16 -18.43 39.76
C GLU A 121 -14.55 -18.37 41.17
N ASN A 122 -13.27 -18.72 41.32
CA ASN A 122 -12.55 -18.77 42.59
C ASN A 122 -11.62 -17.56 42.81
N SER A 123 -11.88 -16.44 42.18
CA SER A 123 -11.03 -15.24 42.28
C SER A 123 -11.22 -14.55 43.64
N THR A 124 -10.12 -14.06 44.18
CA THR A 124 -10.13 -13.18 45.36
C THR A 124 -10.66 -11.78 45.01
N ASN A 125 -11.09 -11.03 46.03
CA ASN A 125 -11.60 -9.66 45.82
C ASN A 125 -10.56 -8.75 45.16
N GLU A 126 -9.28 -8.90 45.47
CA GLU A 126 -8.18 -8.14 44.87
C GLU A 126 -8.01 -8.49 43.38
N GLU A 127 -8.11 -9.77 43.00
CA GLU A 127 -8.05 -10.23 41.60
C GLU A 127 -9.26 -9.73 40.80
N ILE A 128 -10.47 -9.77 41.42
CA ILE A 128 -11.68 -9.23 40.80
C ILE A 128 -11.51 -7.74 40.49
N GLU A 129 -11.04 -6.96 41.45
CA GLU A 129 -10.81 -5.52 41.27
C GLU A 129 -9.77 -5.24 40.17
N LYS A 130 -8.68 -6.00 40.15
CA LYS A 130 -7.65 -5.91 39.13
C LYS A 130 -8.17 -6.21 37.71
N ILE A 131 -8.91 -7.31 37.55
CA ILE A 131 -9.51 -7.72 36.29
C ILE A 131 -10.56 -6.69 35.85
N THR A 132 -11.34 -6.15 36.77
CA THR A 132 -12.35 -5.11 36.49
C THR A 132 -11.66 -3.87 35.89
N LYS A 133 -10.58 -3.37 36.53
CA LYS A 133 -9.80 -2.23 36.02
C LYS A 133 -9.21 -2.52 34.65
N GLN A 134 -8.71 -3.73 34.40
CA GLN A 134 -8.21 -4.14 33.10
C GLN A 134 -9.32 -4.16 32.04
N ASN A 135 -10.50 -4.67 32.41
CA ASN A 135 -11.66 -4.69 31.50
C ASN A 135 -12.18 -3.29 31.18
N GLU A 136 -12.14 -2.36 32.12
CA GLU A 136 -12.44 -0.94 31.88
C GLU A 136 -11.45 -0.33 30.86
N GLN A 137 -10.17 -0.65 30.99
CA GLN A 137 -9.17 -0.20 30.02
C GLN A 137 -9.37 -0.85 28.63
N ILE A 138 -9.72 -2.14 28.59
CA ILE A 138 -10.07 -2.84 27.34
C ILE A 138 -11.31 -2.20 26.69
N PHE A 139 -12.33 -1.88 27.48
CA PHE A 139 -13.53 -1.18 27.01
C PHE A 139 -13.17 0.15 26.35
N PHE A 140 -12.37 0.96 27.04
CA PHE A 140 -11.89 2.24 26.52
C PHE A 140 -11.09 2.05 25.21
N ASN A 141 -10.12 1.13 25.19
CA ASN A 141 -9.33 0.83 23.99
C ASN A 141 -10.20 0.35 22.83
N ASN A 142 -11.19 -0.50 23.09
CA ASN A 142 -12.12 -0.99 22.06
C ASN A 142 -13.00 0.11 21.49
N LYS A 143 -13.34 1.14 22.28
CA LYS A 143 -14.10 2.30 21.84
C LYS A 143 -13.34 3.13 20.82
N ILE A 144 -12.02 3.29 21.00
CA ILE A 144 -11.13 4.07 20.13
C ILE A 144 -10.26 3.18 19.21
N CYS A 145 -10.67 1.95 18.99
CA CYS A 145 -9.97 1.02 18.11
C CYS A 145 -10.29 1.30 16.64
N ALA A 146 -9.27 1.53 15.81
CA ALA A 146 -9.39 1.80 14.37
C ALA A 146 -9.53 0.49 13.56
N CYS A 147 -10.40 -0.42 14.01
CA CYS A 147 -10.63 -1.71 13.34
C CYS A 147 -11.43 -1.59 12.02
N THR A 148 -12.09 -0.47 11.78
CA THR A 148 -12.86 -0.19 10.57
C THR A 148 -12.19 0.94 9.79
N LYS A 149 -11.95 0.71 8.50
CA LYS A 149 -11.34 1.71 7.62
C LYS A 149 -12.30 2.87 7.34
N PRO A 150 -11.79 4.10 7.13
CA PRO A 150 -12.63 5.23 6.74
C PRO A 150 -13.23 5.03 5.35
N TYR A 151 -14.37 5.69 5.09
CA TYR A 151 -15.12 5.54 3.84
C TYR A 151 -14.30 5.89 2.60
N PHE A 152 -13.50 6.95 2.65
CA PHE A 152 -12.68 7.36 1.51
C PHE A 152 -11.66 6.29 1.06
N PHE A 153 -11.34 5.30 1.90
CA PHE A 153 -10.49 4.17 1.49
C PHE A 153 -11.10 3.34 0.35
N GLY A 154 -12.42 3.37 0.19
CA GLY A 154 -13.07 2.76 -0.96
C GLY A 154 -12.63 3.35 -2.30
N TYR A 155 -12.19 4.63 -2.30
CA TYR A 155 -11.66 5.31 -3.49
C TYR A 155 -10.16 5.09 -3.70
N VAL A 156 -9.44 4.73 -2.64
CA VAL A 156 -8.00 4.40 -2.69
C VAL A 156 -7.79 2.95 -3.06
N TYR A 157 -8.65 2.06 -2.56
CA TYR A 157 -8.52 0.62 -2.71
C TYR A 157 -9.82 0.01 -3.28
N ASP A 158 -9.82 -0.37 -4.54
CA ASP A 158 -10.98 -0.99 -5.23
C ASP A 158 -11.58 -2.18 -4.46
N ARG A 159 -10.73 -2.97 -3.80
CA ARG A 159 -11.15 -4.11 -2.98
C ARG A 159 -12.08 -3.69 -1.82
N GLU A 160 -11.80 -2.58 -1.17
CA GLU A 160 -12.61 -2.09 -0.05
C GLU A 160 -13.96 -1.55 -0.54
N MET A 161 -13.99 -0.87 -1.69
CA MET A 161 -15.23 -0.43 -2.32
C MET A 161 -16.09 -1.61 -2.78
N LYS A 162 -15.49 -2.67 -3.35
CA LYS A 162 -16.21 -3.89 -3.71
C LYS A 162 -16.88 -4.51 -2.50
N LYS A 163 -16.15 -4.73 -1.41
CA LYS A 163 -16.71 -5.26 -0.15
C LYS A 163 -17.86 -4.42 0.39
N TYR A 164 -17.72 -3.08 0.34
CA TYR A 164 -18.78 -2.18 0.78
C TYR A 164 -20.04 -2.29 -0.09
N LYS A 165 -19.88 -2.36 -1.42
CA LYS A 165 -21.00 -2.53 -2.35
C LYS A 165 -21.70 -3.87 -2.16
N GLU A 166 -20.97 -4.97 -1.99
CA GLU A 166 -21.52 -6.30 -1.70
C GLU A 166 -22.28 -6.28 -0.37
N TYR A 167 -21.68 -5.75 0.68
CA TYR A 167 -22.32 -5.56 1.97
C TYR A 167 -23.66 -4.79 1.86
N LYS A 168 -23.66 -3.67 1.16
CA LYS A 168 -24.86 -2.87 0.95
C LYS A 168 -25.93 -3.64 0.15
N LYS A 169 -25.51 -4.43 -0.84
CA LYS A 169 -26.41 -5.27 -1.65
C LYS A 169 -27.07 -6.36 -0.79
N ASP A 170 -26.32 -7.01 0.09
CA ASP A 170 -26.84 -8.07 0.96
C ASP A 170 -27.85 -7.52 1.97
N PHE A 171 -27.56 -6.37 2.57
CA PHE A 171 -28.51 -5.71 3.48
C PHE A 171 -29.74 -5.18 2.76
N ASN A 172 -29.60 -4.70 1.51
CA ASN A 172 -30.75 -4.29 0.71
C ASN A 172 -31.66 -5.48 0.38
N ARG A 173 -31.07 -6.63 -0.01
CA ARG A 173 -31.81 -7.88 -0.22
C ARG A 173 -32.52 -8.31 1.06
N SER A 174 -31.86 -8.29 2.21
CA SER A 174 -32.49 -8.62 3.50
C SER A 174 -33.66 -7.67 3.84
N ALA A 175 -33.55 -6.39 3.53
CA ALA A 175 -34.61 -5.41 3.74
C ALA A 175 -35.81 -5.69 2.84
N GLU A 176 -35.58 -6.04 1.58
CA GLU A 176 -36.63 -6.41 0.60
C GLU A 176 -37.31 -7.73 0.98
N ASP A 177 -36.52 -8.77 1.30
CA ASP A 177 -37.02 -10.12 1.60
C ASP A 177 -37.82 -10.18 2.89
N PHE A 178 -37.38 -9.48 3.97
CA PHE A 178 -38.03 -9.56 5.27
C PHE A 178 -39.09 -8.48 5.51
N PHE A 179 -38.96 -7.32 4.88
CA PHE A 179 -39.82 -6.17 5.15
C PHE A 179 -40.55 -5.63 3.91
N GLY A 180 -40.22 -6.10 2.70
CA GLY A 180 -40.80 -5.56 1.46
C GLY A 180 -40.43 -4.08 1.23
N LYS A 181 -39.36 -3.58 1.84
CA LYS A 181 -38.93 -2.18 1.81
C LYS A 181 -37.50 -2.06 1.30
N LYS A 182 -37.16 -0.93 0.68
CA LYS A 182 -35.76 -0.63 0.38
C LYS A 182 -34.99 -0.33 1.65
N LEU A 183 -33.72 -0.73 1.71
CA LEU A 183 -32.84 -0.44 2.85
C LEU A 183 -32.81 1.05 3.18
N SER A 184 -32.76 1.92 2.14
CA SER A 184 -32.76 3.39 2.32
C SER A 184 -33.95 3.88 3.14
N ASP A 185 -35.12 3.29 2.93
CA ASP A 185 -36.36 3.71 3.59
C ASP A 185 -36.33 3.34 5.07
N ILE A 186 -35.80 2.16 5.40
CA ILE A 186 -35.60 1.72 6.79
C ILE A 186 -34.53 2.58 7.48
N LEU A 187 -33.41 2.86 6.81
CA LEU A 187 -32.32 3.65 7.42
C LEU A 187 -32.72 5.09 7.72
N ASN A 188 -33.56 5.70 6.87
CA ASN A 188 -34.03 7.07 7.01
C ASN A 188 -35.31 7.21 7.87
N SER A 189 -35.99 6.11 8.16
CA SER A 189 -37.20 6.14 8.98
C SER A 189 -36.89 6.40 10.45
N SER A 190 -37.68 7.29 11.07
CA SER A 190 -37.72 7.49 12.51
C SER A 190 -38.65 6.52 13.23
N ASN A 191 -39.65 5.99 12.51
CA ASN A 191 -40.65 5.04 13.02
C ASN A 191 -40.37 3.64 12.49
N CYS A 192 -39.38 2.96 13.09
CA CYS A 192 -39.03 1.57 12.78
C CYS A 192 -39.68 0.60 13.77
N THR A 193 -40.12 -0.55 13.27
CA THR A 193 -40.44 -1.70 14.13
C THR A 193 -39.19 -2.22 14.83
N GLU A 194 -39.31 -3.01 15.87
CA GLU A 194 -38.16 -3.56 16.60
C GLU A 194 -37.22 -4.37 15.70
N LYS A 195 -37.74 -5.14 14.77
CA LYS A 195 -36.94 -5.90 13.79
C LYS A 195 -36.24 -4.99 12.78
N GLU A 196 -36.88 -3.91 12.33
CA GLU A 196 -36.24 -2.91 11.47
C GLU A 196 -35.14 -2.15 12.20
N LYS A 197 -35.34 -1.84 13.50
CA LYS A 197 -34.29 -1.26 14.37
C LYS A 197 -33.09 -2.20 14.50
N GLU A 198 -33.35 -3.49 14.67
CA GLU A 198 -32.29 -4.49 14.74
C GLU A 198 -31.51 -4.56 13.41
N LEU A 199 -32.17 -4.60 12.26
CA LEU A 199 -31.52 -4.54 10.94
C LEU A 199 -30.69 -3.28 10.80
N LYS A 200 -31.23 -2.12 11.17
CA LYS A 200 -30.56 -0.82 11.13
C LYS A 200 -29.31 -0.80 12.03
N ASN A 201 -29.43 -1.31 13.25
CA ASN A 201 -28.30 -1.41 14.20
C ASN A 201 -27.21 -2.34 13.65
N ASN A 202 -27.59 -3.49 13.11
CA ASN A 202 -26.65 -4.44 12.53
C ASN A 202 -25.96 -3.85 11.29
N TYR A 203 -26.70 -3.11 10.43
CA TYR A 203 -26.12 -2.40 9.31
C TYR A 203 -25.01 -1.44 9.73
N TYR A 204 -25.22 -0.59 10.70
CA TYR A 204 -24.19 0.34 11.17
C TYR A 204 -23.06 -0.34 11.97
N LYS A 205 -23.37 -1.41 12.69
CA LYS A 205 -22.41 -2.16 13.52
C LYS A 205 -21.38 -2.92 12.69
N TYR A 206 -21.82 -3.52 11.57
CA TYR A 206 -20.97 -4.39 10.73
C TYR A 206 -20.51 -3.74 9.44
N MET A 207 -20.79 -2.45 9.28
CA MET A 207 -20.38 -1.70 8.08
C MET A 207 -18.86 -1.77 7.88
N PRO A 208 -18.38 -2.25 6.70
CA PRO A 208 -16.95 -2.46 6.47
C PRO A 208 -16.15 -1.16 6.34
N LEU A 209 -16.80 -0.05 5.99
CA LEU A 209 -16.19 1.28 5.89
C LEU A 209 -16.91 2.26 6.83
N ARG A 210 -16.13 2.97 7.66
CA ARG A 210 -16.68 3.97 8.59
C ARG A 210 -17.10 5.22 7.86
N ARG A 211 -18.37 5.56 7.94
CA ARG A 211 -18.94 6.82 7.48
C ARG A 211 -19.07 7.79 8.64
N ASN A 212 -18.33 8.88 8.59
CA ASN A 212 -18.37 9.96 9.56
C ASN A 212 -18.06 11.31 8.88
N ASN A 213 -18.05 12.39 9.64
CA ASN A 213 -17.84 13.75 9.14
C ASN A 213 -16.35 14.14 9.10
N SER A 214 -15.43 13.17 8.96
CA SER A 214 -14.03 13.51 8.70
C SER A 214 -13.86 14.17 7.35
N ILE A 215 -12.92 15.12 7.24
CA ILE A 215 -12.70 15.93 6.04
C ILE A 215 -12.58 15.06 4.78
N MET A 216 -11.80 13.97 4.84
CA MET A 216 -11.61 13.07 3.70
C MET A 216 -12.88 12.30 3.32
N ASN A 217 -13.72 11.94 4.29
CA ASN A 217 -15.01 11.33 4.00
C ASN A 217 -15.99 12.34 3.40
N ILE A 218 -16.02 13.58 3.90
CA ILE A 218 -16.84 14.66 3.34
C ILE A 218 -16.43 14.91 1.88
N LEU A 219 -15.13 14.97 1.60
CA LEU A 219 -14.63 15.09 0.24
C LEU A 219 -15.08 13.93 -0.64
N ALA A 220 -15.03 12.70 -0.14
CA ALA A 220 -15.51 11.52 -0.86
C ALA A 220 -17.01 11.60 -1.16
N TYR A 221 -17.83 12.05 -0.20
CA TYR A 221 -19.28 12.24 -0.42
C TYR A 221 -19.55 13.34 -1.46
N TYR A 222 -18.80 14.45 -1.37
CA TYR A 222 -18.93 15.53 -2.35
C TYR A 222 -18.59 15.06 -3.77
N VAL A 223 -17.54 14.25 -3.91
CA VAL A 223 -17.17 13.67 -5.21
C VAL A 223 -18.24 12.67 -5.71
N GLU A 224 -18.94 11.96 -4.82
CA GLU A 224 -20.05 11.07 -5.21
C GLU A 224 -21.26 11.85 -5.74
N ASP A 225 -21.57 12.98 -5.11
CA ASP A 225 -22.69 13.83 -5.50
C ASP A 225 -22.40 14.63 -6.78
N MET A 226 -21.14 14.76 -7.17
CA MET A 226 -20.77 15.35 -8.45
C MET A 226 -21.00 14.32 -9.56
N GLU A 227 -21.89 14.62 -10.49
CA GLU A 227 -22.01 13.89 -11.76
C GLU A 227 -20.76 14.15 -12.60
N PHE A 228 -19.68 13.43 -12.28
CA PHE A 228 -18.51 13.43 -13.16
C PHE A 228 -18.88 12.76 -14.48
N ASP A 229 -18.99 13.57 -15.51
CA ASP A 229 -19.02 13.09 -16.88
C ASP A 229 -17.80 12.14 -17.05
N ASN A 230 -18.03 10.88 -17.45
CA ASN A 230 -16.99 9.85 -17.62
C ASN A 230 -15.84 10.26 -18.56
N LYS A 231 -15.95 11.39 -19.23
CA LYS A 231 -14.90 12.05 -20.03
C LYS A 231 -13.64 12.37 -19.24
N TRP A 232 -13.72 12.54 -17.91
CA TRP A 232 -12.56 12.76 -17.03
C TRP A 232 -11.78 11.50 -16.69
N LYS A 233 -12.34 10.32 -16.92
CA LYS A 233 -11.54 9.12 -16.95
C LYS A 233 -10.72 9.13 -18.24
N LYS A 234 -9.64 9.93 -18.26
CA LYS A 234 -8.59 9.69 -19.25
C LYS A 234 -8.27 8.20 -19.16
N LYS A 235 -8.62 7.43 -20.21
CA LYS A 235 -8.06 6.10 -20.38
C LYS A 235 -6.57 6.33 -20.19
N ARG A 236 -5.97 5.78 -19.13
CA ARG A 236 -4.51 5.77 -19.03
C ARG A 236 -4.07 5.13 -20.33
N GLU A 237 -3.32 5.87 -21.12
CA GLU A 237 -2.67 5.28 -22.28
C GLU A 237 -1.90 4.07 -21.76
N PRO A 238 -2.04 2.91 -22.39
CA PRO A 238 -1.29 1.75 -21.98
C PRO A 238 0.18 2.11 -21.99
N PHE A 239 0.92 1.67 -20.98
CA PHE A 239 2.37 1.87 -20.92
C PHE A 239 2.99 1.33 -22.22
N ASP A 240 3.73 2.17 -22.91
CA ASP A 240 4.49 1.77 -24.08
C ASP A 240 5.72 0.97 -23.64
N TYR A 241 5.59 -0.35 -23.70
CA TYR A 241 6.65 -1.27 -23.26
C TYR A 241 7.82 -1.35 -24.24
N HIS A 242 7.67 -0.85 -25.48
CA HIS A 242 8.73 -0.85 -26.48
C HIS A 242 9.93 -0.02 -26.03
N VAL A 243 9.70 0.98 -25.16
CA VAL A 243 10.79 1.76 -24.55
C VAL A 243 11.76 0.91 -23.72
N LEU A 244 11.35 -0.27 -23.24
CA LEU A 244 12.21 -1.20 -22.48
C LEU A 244 13.07 -2.08 -23.39
N MET A 245 12.71 -2.19 -24.68
CA MET A 245 13.38 -3.04 -25.66
C MET A 245 14.61 -2.32 -26.20
N LYS A 246 15.62 -3.07 -26.63
CA LYS A 246 16.78 -2.52 -27.35
C LYS A 246 16.36 -1.95 -28.69
N ASP A 247 15.60 -2.72 -29.47
CA ASP A 247 14.97 -2.31 -30.72
C ASP A 247 13.46 -2.16 -30.52
N GLU A 248 12.97 -0.92 -30.48
CA GLU A 248 11.55 -0.60 -30.30
C GLU A 248 10.66 -1.13 -31.42
N SER A 249 11.24 -1.39 -32.60
CA SER A 249 10.56 -1.93 -33.78
C SER A 249 10.57 -3.46 -33.85
N TYR A 250 11.29 -4.13 -32.93
CA TYR A 250 11.45 -5.58 -32.97
C TYR A 250 10.12 -6.32 -32.78
N ILE A 251 9.82 -7.21 -33.71
CA ILE A 251 8.69 -8.12 -33.67
C ILE A 251 9.23 -9.55 -33.71
N PRO A 252 9.02 -10.33 -32.63
CA PRO A 252 9.46 -11.72 -32.58
C PRO A 252 8.77 -12.59 -33.64
N THR A 253 9.41 -13.66 -34.04
CA THR A 253 8.80 -14.68 -34.92
C THR A 253 7.66 -15.40 -34.19
N ASP A 254 6.65 -15.87 -34.91
CA ASP A 254 5.52 -16.64 -34.33
C ASP A 254 5.99 -17.88 -33.58
N SER A 255 7.05 -18.52 -34.04
CA SER A 255 7.67 -19.69 -33.39
C SER A 255 8.22 -19.32 -32.01
N ASN A 256 8.97 -18.21 -31.91
CA ASN A 256 9.55 -17.73 -30.66
C ASN A 256 8.45 -17.28 -29.69
N ILE A 257 7.45 -16.53 -30.20
CA ILE A 257 6.28 -16.11 -29.41
C ILE A 257 5.60 -17.33 -28.80
N LYS A 258 5.28 -18.35 -29.60
CA LYS A 258 4.59 -19.56 -29.15
C LYS A 258 5.40 -20.30 -28.08
N SER A 259 6.69 -20.56 -28.35
CA SER A 259 7.56 -21.28 -27.43
C SER A 259 7.73 -20.56 -26.09
N LEU A 260 8.06 -19.24 -26.11
CA LEU A 260 8.26 -18.46 -24.89
C LEU A 260 6.96 -18.26 -24.11
N ARG A 261 5.82 -18.12 -24.81
CA ARG A 261 4.51 -18.05 -24.17
C ARG A 261 4.16 -19.33 -23.41
N GLU A 262 4.43 -20.50 -23.96
CA GLU A 262 4.21 -21.78 -23.28
C GLU A 262 5.09 -21.92 -22.04
N LYS A 263 6.38 -21.59 -22.16
CA LYS A 263 7.32 -21.62 -21.02
C LYS A 263 6.92 -20.63 -19.90
N ALA A 264 6.56 -19.41 -20.28
CA ALA A 264 6.08 -18.41 -19.31
C ALA A 264 4.78 -18.84 -18.62
N LYS A 265 3.87 -19.52 -19.34
CA LYS A 265 2.65 -20.07 -18.76
C LYS A 265 2.95 -21.14 -17.72
N CYS A 266 3.89 -22.04 -17.98
CA CYS A 266 4.34 -23.06 -17.02
C CYS A 266 4.97 -22.38 -15.78
N PHE A 267 5.87 -21.44 -16.00
CA PHE A 267 6.50 -20.68 -14.92
C PHE A 267 5.48 -20.02 -14.00
N PHE A 268 4.53 -19.26 -14.54
CA PHE A 268 3.53 -18.57 -13.73
C PHE A 268 2.60 -19.52 -12.99
N LYS A 269 2.31 -20.69 -13.56
CA LYS A 269 1.52 -21.72 -12.87
C LYS A 269 2.27 -22.25 -11.65
N GLU A 270 3.54 -22.59 -11.80
CA GLU A 270 4.37 -23.08 -10.70
C GLU A 270 4.62 -22.00 -9.65
N TYR A 271 4.84 -20.76 -10.06
CA TYR A 271 4.95 -19.62 -9.16
C TYR A 271 3.70 -19.44 -8.28
N GLN A 272 2.51 -19.54 -8.88
CA GLN A 272 1.25 -19.51 -8.13
C GLN A 272 1.09 -20.68 -7.17
N ASN A 273 1.49 -21.90 -7.58
CA ASN A 273 1.45 -23.08 -6.72
C ASN A 273 2.33 -22.88 -5.47
N ILE A 274 3.55 -22.37 -5.64
CA ILE A 274 4.47 -22.07 -4.54
C ILE A 274 3.86 -21.03 -3.61
N THR A 275 3.32 -19.93 -4.16
CA THR A 275 2.69 -18.85 -3.35
C THR A 275 1.49 -19.37 -2.54
N VAL A 276 0.68 -20.27 -3.12
CA VAL A 276 -0.44 -20.89 -2.41
C VAL A 276 0.05 -21.80 -1.28
N MET A 277 1.07 -22.60 -1.53
CA MET A 277 1.70 -23.45 -0.51
C MET A 277 2.29 -22.61 0.63
N GLU A 278 3.05 -21.56 0.31
CA GLU A 278 3.60 -20.62 1.27
C GLU A 278 2.51 -20.01 2.18
N SER A 279 1.44 -19.50 1.60
CA SER A 279 0.32 -18.92 2.35
C SER A 279 -0.41 -19.91 3.26
N GLN A 280 -0.41 -21.20 2.92
CA GLN A 280 -0.97 -22.26 3.75
C GLN A 280 -0.03 -22.68 4.89
N PHE A 281 1.29 -22.63 4.67
CA PHE A 281 2.30 -23.01 5.66
C PHE A 281 2.66 -21.87 6.62
N GLU A 282 2.59 -20.59 6.24
CA GLU A 282 2.71 -19.45 7.16
C GLU A 282 1.72 -19.52 8.33
N SER A 283 0.62 -20.26 8.16
CA SER A 283 -0.32 -20.55 9.25
C SER A 283 0.18 -21.64 10.21
N PHE A 284 1.25 -22.39 9.89
CA PHE A 284 1.64 -23.59 10.63
C PHE A 284 3.09 -23.61 11.16
N SER A 285 4.05 -22.94 10.54
CA SER A 285 5.45 -22.97 11.01
C SER A 285 6.22 -21.71 10.62
N GLY A 286 6.91 -21.11 11.57
CA GLY A 286 7.66 -19.86 11.39
C GLY A 286 9.03 -20.01 10.71
N ASP A 287 9.21 -20.93 9.76
CA ASP A 287 10.46 -21.15 9.03
C ASP A 287 10.40 -20.61 7.59
N ASP A 288 10.75 -19.32 7.42
CA ASP A 288 10.86 -18.63 6.13
C ASP A 288 11.93 -19.20 5.17
N TYR A 289 12.86 -20.01 5.68
CA TYR A 289 14.08 -20.40 4.98
C TYR A 289 13.90 -21.39 3.80
N GLN A 290 12.81 -22.12 3.75
CA GLN A 290 12.64 -23.21 2.77
C GLN A 290 12.09 -22.72 1.41
N TYR A 291 11.35 -21.62 1.37
CA TYR A 291 10.67 -21.12 0.16
C TYR A 291 11.56 -20.24 -0.72
N GLU A 292 12.46 -19.48 -0.14
CA GLU A 292 13.40 -18.63 -0.89
C GLU A 292 14.26 -19.45 -1.87
N ASN A 293 14.74 -20.62 -1.44
CA ASN A 293 15.45 -21.56 -2.30
C ASN A 293 14.56 -22.13 -3.41
N THR A 294 13.26 -22.30 -3.18
CA THR A 294 12.30 -22.81 -4.16
C THR A 294 12.04 -21.80 -5.27
N TYR A 295 11.83 -20.52 -4.94
CA TYR A 295 11.70 -19.46 -5.94
C TYR A 295 12.97 -19.30 -6.77
N LYS A 296 14.13 -19.29 -6.13
CA LYS A 296 15.41 -19.19 -6.84
C LYS A 296 15.58 -20.34 -7.83
N TYR A 297 15.30 -21.57 -7.41
CA TYR A 297 15.36 -22.74 -8.28
C TYR A 297 14.38 -22.63 -9.47
N LEU A 298 13.16 -22.15 -9.23
CA LEU A 298 12.17 -21.92 -10.28
C LEU A 298 12.66 -20.90 -11.32
N TYR A 299 13.28 -19.80 -10.87
CA TYR A 299 13.87 -18.81 -11.76
C TYR A 299 15.06 -19.38 -12.56
N GLU A 300 15.91 -20.18 -11.95
CA GLU A 300 17.04 -20.84 -12.64
C GLU A 300 16.56 -21.83 -13.71
N LEU A 301 15.52 -22.60 -13.43
CA LEU A 301 14.90 -23.50 -14.43
C LEU A 301 14.27 -22.70 -15.56
N PHE A 302 13.50 -21.68 -15.24
CA PHE A 302 12.86 -20.86 -16.26
C PHE A 302 13.88 -20.14 -17.14
N SER A 303 14.96 -19.61 -16.56
CA SER A 303 16.08 -19.02 -17.30
C SER A 303 16.65 -20.01 -18.29
N LYS A 304 17.03 -21.24 -17.88
CA LYS A 304 17.53 -22.29 -18.78
C LYS A 304 16.55 -22.60 -19.91
N ASP A 305 15.27 -22.68 -19.57
CA ASP A 305 14.21 -22.97 -20.54
C ASP A 305 14.06 -21.90 -21.63
N ILE A 306 14.09 -20.61 -21.27
CA ILE A 306 13.95 -19.53 -22.26
C ILE A 306 15.23 -19.36 -23.09
N TYR A 307 16.42 -19.52 -22.50
CA TYR A 307 17.68 -19.49 -23.24
C TYR A 307 17.84 -20.68 -24.21
N SER A 308 17.11 -21.78 -24.02
CA SER A 308 17.03 -22.87 -25.01
C SER A 308 16.28 -22.50 -26.29
N VAL A 309 15.47 -21.43 -26.26
CA VAL A 309 14.70 -20.92 -27.41
C VAL A 309 15.52 -19.88 -28.19
N ILE A 310 16.09 -18.93 -27.45
CA ILE A 310 16.91 -17.84 -28.01
C ILE A 310 18.16 -17.73 -27.15
N SER A 311 19.32 -17.94 -27.73
CA SER A 311 20.60 -17.91 -27.00
C SER A 311 21.18 -16.49 -26.87
N ASN A 312 20.78 -15.56 -27.73
CA ASN A 312 21.19 -14.16 -27.64
C ASN A 312 20.38 -13.45 -26.57
N GLU A 313 21.06 -12.90 -25.54
CA GLU A 313 20.42 -12.28 -24.37
C GLU A 313 19.61 -11.02 -24.74
N GLU A 314 20.12 -10.18 -25.64
CA GLU A 314 19.45 -8.95 -26.04
C GLU A 314 18.14 -9.26 -26.80
N GLU A 315 18.22 -10.17 -27.77
CA GLU A 315 17.05 -10.63 -28.53
C GLU A 315 16.04 -11.35 -27.63
N LEU A 316 16.52 -12.20 -26.70
CA LEU A 316 15.66 -12.89 -25.76
C LEU A 316 14.95 -11.91 -24.83
N CYS A 317 15.65 -10.87 -24.36
CA CYS A 317 15.09 -9.82 -23.52
C CYS A 317 13.94 -9.11 -24.27
N ASP A 318 14.17 -8.63 -25.48
CA ASP A 318 13.16 -7.96 -26.30
C ASP A 318 11.95 -8.86 -26.57
N CYS A 319 12.21 -10.13 -26.92
CA CYS A 319 11.16 -11.12 -27.15
C CYS A 319 10.32 -11.39 -25.87
N MET A 320 10.96 -11.50 -24.72
CA MET A 320 10.27 -11.71 -23.44
C MET A 320 9.46 -10.47 -23.00
N ILE A 321 9.97 -9.26 -23.23
CA ILE A 321 9.21 -8.03 -23.01
C ILE A 321 7.95 -8.07 -23.88
N TYR A 322 8.08 -8.34 -25.17
CA TYR A 322 6.96 -8.45 -26.10
C TYR A 322 5.92 -9.49 -25.62
N VAL A 323 6.36 -10.70 -25.29
CA VAL A 323 5.48 -11.80 -24.86
C VAL A 323 4.73 -11.46 -23.57
N LEU A 324 5.42 -10.93 -22.54
CA LEU A 324 4.81 -10.68 -21.25
C LEU A 324 3.86 -9.48 -21.28
N TYR A 325 4.14 -8.44 -22.03
CA TYR A 325 3.23 -7.30 -22.14
C TYR A 325 2.00 -7.56 -23.01
N ASN A 326 2.13 -8.41 -24.04
CA ASN A 326 0.98 -8.71 -24.91
C ASN A 326 0.10 -9.86 -24.42
N TYR A 327 0.68 -10.93 -23.87
CA TYR A 327 -0.05 -12.15 -23.55
C TYR A 327 -0.29 -12.38 -22.05
N PHE A 328 0.48 -11.71 -21.18
CA PHE A 328 0.39 -11.86 -19.72
C PHE A 328 0.09 -10.53 -19.03
N LYS A 329 -0.91 -9.79 -19.53
CA LYS A 329 -1.23 -8.41 -19.11
C LYS A 329 -1.51 -8.27 -17.62
N THR A 330 -2.14 -9.28 -17.01
CA THR A 330 -2.56 -9.28 -15.59
C THR A 330 -1.48 -9.76 -14.62
N TYR A 331 -0.39 -10.33 -15.12
CA TYR A 331 0.70 -10.84 -14.29
C TYR A 331 1.72 -9.73 -13.99
N SER A 332 2.38 -9.83 -12.82
CA SER A 332 3.50 -8.95 -12.48
C SER A 332 4.61 -9.04 -13.53
N LYS A 333 5.28 -7.92 -13.75
CA LYS A 333 6.43 -7.84 -14.65
C LYS A 333 7.76 -8.00 -13.91
N ASP A 334 7.72 -8.30 -12.61
CA ASP A 334 8.92 -8.51 -11.78
C ASP A 334 9.83 -9.58 -12.35
N VAL A 335 9.25 -10.60 -13.00
CA VAL A 335 10.00 -11.64 -13.68
C VAL A 335 10.95 -11.10 -14.75
N LEU A 336 10.58 -10.04 -15.48
CA LEU A 336 11.46 -9.39 -16.45
C LEU A 336 12.65 -8.72 -15.78
N TRP A 337 12.39 -8.00 -14.68
CA TRP A 337 13.43 -7.30 -13.94
C TRP A 337 14.37 -8.26 -13.21
N ASN A 338 13.86 -9.40 -12.73
CA ASN A 338 14.67 -10.43 -12.10
C ASN A 338 15.58 -11.16 -13.10
N LEU A 339 15.15 -11.34 -14.35
CA LEU A 339 15.91 -12.07 -15.36
C LEU A 339 16.76 -11.15 -16.23
N PHE A 340 16.25 -9.96 -16.59
CA PHE A 340 16.82 -9.07 -17.59
C PHE A 340 16.99 -7.63 -17.09
N GLY A 341 16.94 -7.38 -15.80
CA GLY A 341 17.00 -6.03 -15.24
C GLY A 341 18.23 -5.26 -15.69
N GLU A 342 19.40 -5.91 -15.72
CA GLU A 342 20.65 -5.32 -16.20
C GLU A 342 20.58 -4.95 -17.69
N GLN A 343 20.04 -5.86 -18.51
CA GLN A 343 19.88 -5.60 -19.94
C GLN A 343 18.85 -4.50 -20.21
N ILE A 344 17.72 -4.48 -19.50
CA ILE A 344 16.72 -3.41 -19.60
C ILE A 344 17.33 -2.05 -19.23
N VAL A 345 18.12 -1.99 -18.16
CA VAL A 345 18.82 -0.75 -17.77
C VAL A 345 19.81 -0.31 -18.86
N LYS A 346 20.55 -1.23 -19.47
CA LYS A 346 21.43 -0.92 -20.62
C LYS A 346 20.63 -0.36 -21.79
N ASN A 347 19.49 -1.00 -22.14
CA ASN A 347 18.62 -0.54 -23.22
C ASN A 347 18.10 0.89 -22.97
N LEU A 348 17.68 1.19 -21.72
CA LEU A 348 17.22 2.53 -21.33
C LEU A 348 18.34 3.57 -21.38
N LYS A 349 19.54 3.23 -20.92
CA LYS A 349 20.71 4.12 -20.95
C LYS A 349 21.13 4.47 -22.36
N CYS A 350 21.07 3.53 -23.30
CA CYS A 350 21.40 3.79 -24.70
C CYS A 350 20.44 4.78 -25.39
N LYS A 351 19.23 5.00 -24.83
CA LYS A 351 18.22 5.90 -25.39
C LYS A 351 18.20 7.29 -24.76
N THR A 352 18.83 7.44 -23.60
CA THR A 352 18.89 8.69 -22.85
C THR A 352 20.33 9.11 -22.64
N ASP A 353 20.95 9.61 -23.72
CA ASP A 353 22.32 10.12 -23.64
C ASP A 353 22.42 11.48 -22.94
N LYS A 354 21.27 12.04 -22.53
CA LYS A 354 21.22 13.43 -22.05
C LYS A 354 20.57 13.53 -20.68
N PHE A 355 21.28 14.15 -19.78
CA PHE A 355 20.75 14.57 -18.50
C PHE A 355 20.20 15.99 -18.59
N CYS A 356 18.92 16.20 -18.18
CA CYS A 356 18.30 17.52 -18.19
C CYS A 356 18.25 18.10 -16.77
N TYR A 357 18.75 19.31 -16.60
CA TYR A 357 18.59 20.06 -15.34
C TYR A 357 18.16 21.49 -15.61
N VAL A 358 17.56 22.13 -14.59
CA VAL A 358 17.11 23.49 -14.65
C VAL A 358 18.21 24.41 -14.11
N CYS A 359 18.61 25.43 -14.87
CA CYS A 359 19.54 26.44 -14.42
C CYS A 359 19.00 27.86 -14.64
N GLU A 360 19.51 28.83 -13.86
CA GLU A 360 19.22 30.25 -14.10
C GLU A 360 19.85 30.68 -15.42
N ALA A 361 19.07 31.34 -16.29
CA ALA A 361 19.52 31.84 -17.58
C ALA A 361 18.67 33.03 -18.03
N GLU A 362 19.32 34.05 -18.58
CA GLU A 362 18.65 35.30 -19.01
C GLU A 362 17.59 35.08 -20.10
N ASP A 363 17.76 34.05 -20.92
CA ASP A 363 16.87 33.62 -22.02
C ASP A 363 15.81 32.61 -21.60
N GLY A 364 15.64 32.38 -20.30
CA GLY A 364 14.74 31.36 -19.74
C GLY A 364 13.31 31.83 -19.48
N ILE A 365 12.48 30.91 -18.97
CA ILE A 365 11.12 31.18 -18.52
C ILE A 365 11.19 31.83 -17.13
N GLU A 366 10.46 32.93 -16.94
CA GLU A 366 10.43 33.64 -15.68
C GLU A 366 9.58 32.90 -14.66
N TYR A 367 10.17 32.64 -13.46
CA TYR A 367 9.51 32.04 -12.30
C TYR A 367 10.04 32.70 -11.02
N LEU A 368 9.16 33.24 -10.20
CA LEU A 368 9.49 33.93 -8.94
C LEU A 368 10.54 35.05 -9.09
N GLY A 369 10.47 35.83 -10.19
CA GLY A 369 11.39 36.93 -10.45
C GLY A 369 12.78 36.54 -10.95
N LYS A 370 12.99 35.27 -11.27
CA LYS A 370 14.20 34.73 -11.90
C LYS A 370 13.84 33.97 -13.17
N LYS A 371 14.78 33.94 -14.10
CA LYS A 371 14.60 33.21 -15.35
C LYS A 371 15.36 31.89 -15.33
N TYR A 372 14.72 30.84 -15.78
CA TYR A 372 15.23 29.48 -15.80
C TYR A 372 15.08 28.84 -17.18
N LYS A 373 16.07 28.07 -17.59
CA LYS A 373 15.95 27.21 -18.76
C LYS A 373 16.35 25.77 -18.46
N LEU A 374 15.84 24.86 -19.27
CA LEU A 374 16.25 23.47 -19.28
C LEU A 374 17.55 23.34 -20.09
N VAL A 375 18.57 22.78 -19.48
CA VAL A 375 19.85 22.48 -20.13
C VAL A 375 20.02 20.97 -20.22
N GLU A 376 20.37 20.51 -21.41
CA GLU A 376 20.71 19.11 -21.67
C GLU A 376 22.24 18.96 -21.65
N VAL A 377 22.71 17.98 -20.92
CA VAL A 377 24.15 17.63 -20.84
C VAL A 377 24.30 16.15 -21.15
N ASP A 378 25.29 15.83 -21.98
CA ASP A 378 25.67 14.45 -22.23
C ASP A 378 26.15 13.78 -20.93
N ILE A 379 25.65 12.59 -20.64
CA ILE A 379 26.01 11.85 -19.42
C ILE A 379 27.52 11.56 -19.39
N ASP A 380 28.13 11.30 -20.54
CA ASP A 380 29.57 11.04 -20.66
C ASP A 380 30.45 12.27 -20.43
N ALA A 381 29.88 13.47 -20.48
CA ALA A 381 30.60 14.72 -20.19
C ALA A 381 30.66 15.05 -18.69
N VAL A 382 29.90 14.35 -17.85
CA VAL A 382 29.92 14.52 -16.40
C VAL A 382 30.89 13.48 -15.81
N THR A 383 32.18 13.72 -15.98
CA THR A 383 33.20 13.01 -15.19
C THR A 383 33.16 13.58 -13.77
N ILE A 384 32.71 12.75 -12.81
CA ILE A 384 32.81 13.01 -11.38
C ILE A 384 34.23 12.75 -10.91
#